data_23368e6f7f546ad289cb2a90fbb1e063
#
_entry.id   23368e6f7f546ad289cb2a90fbb1e063
#
_cell.length_a   1.000
_cell.length_b   1.000
_cell.length_c   1.000
_cell.angle_alpha   90.00
_cell.angle_beta   90.00
_cell.angle_gamma   90.00
#
_symmetry.space_group_name_H-M   'P 1'
#
loop_
_entity.id
_entity.type
_entity.pdbx_description
1 polymer ?
#
loop_
_entity_poly.entity_id
_entity_poly.type
_entity_poly.pdbx_seq_one_letter_code
_entity_poly.pdbx_strand_id
1 'polypeptide(L)'
;MTRRRLVTTAAVVPLAASAAAVPKNQVYELRKYHLRNTPDNQRQRTMQYLEKAVMPAFQRAGVSQLGFFSSMIAPDTPFLLSVYAHASLSAYEEAHAKVGADAEFVKLQTAFFSQPGLNFMRYETSILRAFDGMTTMEIPEPGKAPRVFELRTYESNNNMTLKKKVGMFNDGEIAIFRKTGLNPLFFGTTAIGGNQPSLTYMLWYDDLATREKNWRTFGGHPDWNKLKATPGVSDAEIVSNISNIILLPLGFSPIR
;
A
#
# COMPACT_ATOMS: atom_id res chain seq x y z
N MET A 1 -62.09 48.57 4.54
CA MET A 1 -60.64 48.40 4.86
C MET A 1 -60.22 46.99 4.51
N THR A 2 -59.62 46.84 3.33
CA THR A 2 -59.27 45.52 2.76
C THR A 2 -57.76 45.26 2.98
N ARG A 3 -57.43 44.30 3.83
CA ARG A 3 -56.02 43.88 4.09
C ARG A 3 -55.50 43.00 2.93
N ARG A 4 -54.59 43.52 2.14
CA ARG A 4 -53.78 42.76 1.17
C ARG A 4 -52.75 41.92 1.94
N ARG A 5 -52.80 40.58 1.82
CA ARG A 5 -51.74 39.67 2.24
C ARG A 5 -50.66 39.62 1.15
N LEU A 6 -49.46 40.03 1.47
CA LEU A 6 -48.26 39.76 0.64
C LEU A 6 -47.88 38.28 0.81
N VAL A 7 -47.89 37.54 -0.29
CA VAL A 7 -47.36 36.19 -0.37
C VAL A 7 -45.92 36.31 -0.87
N THR A 8 -44.96 36.12 0.01
CA THR A 8 -43.53 36.07 -0.36
C THR A 8 -43.20 34.67 -0.82
N THR A 9 -42.98 34.47 -2.10
CA THR A 9 -42.52 33.24 -2.71
C THR A 9 -41.00 33.16 -2.50
N ALA A 10 -40.52 32.29 -1.63
CA ALA A 10 -39.10 32.00 -1.50
C ALA A 10 -38.65 31.13 -2.68
N ALA A 11 -37.76 31.66 -3.51
CA ALA A 11 -37.11 30.90 -4.57
C ALA A 11 -36.10 29.92 -3.95
N VAL A 12 -36.34 28.62 -4.08
CA VAL A 12 -35.40 27.57 -3.76
C VAL A 12 -34.38 27.53 -4.90
N VAL A 13 -33.16 28.01 -4.62
CA VAL A 13 -32.02 27.85 -5.52
C VAL A 13 -31.50 26.41 -5.34
N PRO A 14 -31.50 25.56 -6.39
CA PRO A 14 -30.92 24.25 -6.27
C PRO A 14 -29.42 24.39 -6.07
N LEU A 15 -28.91 23.90 -4.93
CA LEU A 15 -27.47 23.71 -4.71
C LEU A 15 -27.00 22.61 -5.67
N ALA A 16 -26.37 23.00 -6.77
CA ALA A 16 -25.68 22.06 -7.65
C ALA A 16 -24.56 21.41 -6.83
N ALA A 17 -24.73 20.16 -6.46
CA ALA A 17 -23.65 19.36 -5.87
C ALA A 17 -22.54 19.29 -6.92
N SER A 18 -21.44 20.03 -6.68
CA SER A 18 -20.21 19.89 -7.45
C SER A 18 -19.76 18.43 -7.31
N ALA A 19 -19.75 17.68 -8.42
CA ALA A 19 -19.15 16.35 -8.44
C ALA A 19 -17.69 16.52 -8.00
N ALA A 20 -17.37 16.05 -6.80
CA ALA A 20 -16.00 16.06 -6.32
C ALA A 20 -15.14 15.33 -7.34
N ALA A 21 -14.10 15.97 -7.87
CA ALA A 21 -13.15 15.34 -8.77
C ALA A 21 -12.62 14.09 -8.09
N VAL A 22 -12.71 12.93 -8.76
CA VAL A 22 -12.18 11.66 -8.26
C VAL A 22 -10.70 11.89 -7.94
N PRO A 23 -10.23 11.57 -6.73
CA PRO A 23 -8.82 11.74 -6.37
C PRO A 23 -7.95 11.03 -7.41
N LYS A 24 -7.00 11.75 -8.02
CA LYS A 24 -6.12 11.22 -9.04
C LYS A 24 -5.21 10.11 -8.51
N ASN A 25 -4.88 10.14 -7.21
CA ASN A 25 -3.91 9.29 -6.56
C ASN A 25 -4.60 8.11 -5.90
N GLN A 26 -4.17 6.90 -6.24
CA GLN A 26 -4.63 5.67 -5.59
C GLN A 26 -4.40 5.68 -4.09
N VAL A 27 -5.16 4.86 -3.41
CA VAL A 27 -5.00 4.53 -1.99
C VAL A 27 -4.55 3.08 -1.90
N TYR A 28 -3.48 2.84 -1.16
CA TYR A 28 -2.96 1.48 -0.95
C TYR A 28 -3.32 1.01 0.45
N GLU A 29 -3.88 -0.19 0.53
CA GLU A 29 -4.08 -0.92 1.77
C GLU A 29 -2.99 -1.97 1.92
N LEU A 30 -2.25 -1.92 3.02
CA LEU A 30 -1.28 -2.92 3.40
C LEU A 30 -1.81 -3.63 4.64
N ARG A 31 -2.06 -4.94 4.57
CA ARG A 31 -2.52 -5.73 5.70
C ARG A 31 -1.52 -6.82 6.04
N LYS A 32 -0.90 -6.71 7.22
CA LYS A 32 0.10 -7.61 7.74
C LYS A 32 -0.52 -8.57 8.75
N TYR A 33 -0.46 -9.87 8.47
CA TYR A 33 -0.92 -10.94 9.35
C TYR A 33 0.26 -11.50 10.12
N HIS A 34 0.33 -11.21 11.42
CA HIS A 34 1.37 -11.72 12.29
C HIS A 34 1.10 -13.18 12.64
N LEU A 35 2.10 -14.01 12.42
CA LEU A 35 2.06 -15.44 12.67
C LEU A 35 3.08 -15.82 13.75
N ARG A 36 3.03 -17.06 14.17
CA ARG A 36 4.06 -17.70 14.98
C ARG A 36 4.31 -19.13 14.49
N ASN A 37 5.46 -19.67 14.81
CA ASN A 37 5.75 -21.09 14.58
C ASN A 37 4.97 -21.91 15.60
N THR A 38 4.03 -22.72 15.14
CA THR A 38 3.18 -23.57 15.98
C THR A 38 2.85 -24.85 15.27
N PRO A 39 2.50 -25.93 16.03
CA PRO A 39 1.95 -27.16 15.44
C PRO A 39 0.67 -26.91 14.62
N ASP A 40 -0.08 -25.84 14.90
CA ASP A 40 -1.32 -25.50 14.21
C ASP A 40 -1.12 -25.04 12.75
N ASN A 41 0.13 -24.93 12.30
CA ASN A 41 0.48 -24.56 10.94
C ASN A 41 -0.22 -23.26 10.44
N GLN A 42 -0.18 -22.21 11.27
CA GLN A 42 -0.81 -20.93 11.00
C GLN A 42 -0.51 -20.37 9.61
N ARG A 43 0.77 -20.50 9.17
CA ARG A 43 1.19 -19.98 7.87
C ARG A 43 0.40 -20.61 6.73
N GLN A 44 0.33 -21.94 6.66
CA GLN A 44 -0.37 -22.64 5.58
C GLN A 44 -1.89 -22.38 5.61
N ARG A 45 -2.48 -22.39 6.79
CA ARG A 45 -3.92 -22.12 6.97
C ARG A 45 -4.29 -20.70 6.51
N THR A 46 -3.50 -19.70 6.94
CA THR A 46 -3.73 -18.31 6.54
C THR A 46 -3.47 -18.11 5.04
N MET A 47 -2.44 -18.75 4.47
CA MET A 47 -2.21 -18.73 3.01
C MET A 47 -3.41 -19.27 2.25
N GLN A 48 -3.96 -20.42 2.65
CA GLN A 48 -5.15 -21.01 2.02
C GLN A 48 -6.39 -20.10 2.15
N TYR A 49 -6.56 -19.45 3.28
CA TYR A 49 -7.64 -18.48 3.46
C TYR A 49 -7.48 -17.26 2.54
N LEU A 50 -6.27 -16.72 2.42
CA LEU A 50 -5.97 -15.62 1.50
C LEU A 50 -6.22 -16.02 0.05
N GLU A 51 -5.78 -17.22 -0.35
CA GLU A 51 -5.93 -17.74 -1.72
C GLU A 51 -7.38 -18.02 -2.09
N LYS A 52 -8.12 -18.73 -1.21
CA LYS A 52 -9.44 -19.30 -1.55
C LYS A 52 -10.61 -18.39 -1.20
N ALA A 53 -10.44 -17.52 -0.20
CA ALA A 53 -11.51 -16.66 0.26
C ALA A 53 -11.24 -15.17 -0.01
N VAL A 54 -10.11 -14.63 0.50
CA VAL A 54 -9.85 -13.19 0.46
C VAL A 54 -9.62 -12.69 -0.96
N MET A 55 -8.67 -13.28 -1.70
CA MET A 55 -8.33 -12.84 -3.04
C MET A 55 -9.54 -12.85 -3.99
N PRO A 56 -10.31 -13.96 -4.13
CA PRO A 56 -11.46 -13.98 -5.03
C PRO A 56 -12.55 -12.97 -4.63
N ALA A 57 -12.77 -12.76 -3.33
CA ALA A 57 -13.77 -11.80 -2.85
C ALA A 57 -13.41 -10.37 -3.21
N PHE A 58 -12.15 -9.95 -3.01
CA PHE A 58 -11.69 -8.63 -3.43
C PHE A 58 -11.73 -8.45 -4.96
N GLN A 59 -11.40 -9.50 -5.73
CA GLN A 59 -11.54 -9.46 -7.19
C GLN A 59 -13.00 -9.27 -7.61
N ARG A 60 -13.96 -10.00 -7.03
CA ARG A 60 -15.40 -9.79 -7.26
C ARG A 60 -15.88 -8.42 -6.81
N ALA A 61 -15.26 -7.84 -5.79
CA ALA A 61 -15.54 -6.48 -5.34
C ALA A 61 -14.98 -5.40 -6.29
N GLY A 62 -14.19 -5.78 -7.32
CA GLY A 62 -13.63 -4.88 -8.33
C GLY A 62 -12.20 -4.44 -8.06
N VAL A 63 -11.50 -5.02 -7.06
CA VAL A 63 -10.08 -4.74 -6.79
C VAL A 63 -9.22 -5.63 -7.69
N SER A 64 -8.63 -5.05 -8.73
CA SER A 64 -7.82 -5.76 -9.73
C SER A 64 -6.32 -5.78 -9.42
N GLN A 65 -5.83 -4.78 -8.69
CA GLN A 65 -4.42 -4.64 -8.32
C GLN A 65 -4.23 -5.09 -6.87
N LEU A 66 -3.81 -6.34 -6.69
CA LEU A 66 -3.60 -6.93 -5.38
C LEU A 66 -2.45 -7.94 -5.41
N GLY A 67 -1.73 -8.03 -4.29
CA GLY A 67 -0.58 -8.93 -4.15
C GLY A 67 -0.50 -9.51 -2.75
N PHE A 68 0.07 -10.73 -2.66
CA PHE A 68 0.21 -11.47 -1.42
C PHE A 68 1.65 -11.98 -1.29
N PHE A 69 2.23 -11.72 -0.13
CA PHE A 69 3.65 -11.94 0.11
C PHE A 69 3.87 -12.65 1.45
N SER A 70 5.00 -13.35 1.56
CA SER A 70 5.53 -13.85 2.82
C SER A 70 6.82 -13.13 3.19
N SER A 71 7.07 -12.94 4.49
CA SER A 71 8.35 -12.44 4.97
C SER A 71 9.49 -13.41 4.63
N MET A 72 10.60 -12.86 4.11
CA MET A 72 11.87 -13.54 3.93
C MET A 72 12.90 -13.03 4.96
N ILE A 73 13.12 -11.71 4.98
CA ILE A 73 13.99 -11.03 5.94
C ILE A 73 13.23 -9.84 6.52
N ALA A 74 12.96 -9.88 7.82
CA ALA A 74 12.25 -8.84 8.54
C ALA A 74 12.47 -8.97 10.05
N PRO A 75 12.25 -7.90 10.83
CA PRO A 75 12.46 -7.92 12.29
C PRO A 75 11.54 -8.90 13.04
N ASP A 76 10.32 -9.15 12.54
CA ASP A 76 9.23 -9.84 13.22
C ASP A 76 8.60 -10.96 12.36
N THR A 77 9.43 -11.87 11.87
CA THR A 77 8.98 -13.06 11.13
C THR A 77 8.46 -14.17 12.07
N PRO A 78 7.53 -15.03 11.61
CA PRO A 78 6.90 -15.05 10.30
C PRO A 78 5.65 -14.14 10.21
N PHE A 79 5.39 -13.58 9.03
CA PHE A 79 4.14 -12.90 8.71
C PHE A 79 3.78 -13.08 7.23
N LEU A 80 2.50 -12.80 6.89
CA LEU A 80 2.03 -12.62 5.53
C LEU A 80 1.59 -11.17 5.34
N LEU A 81 1.81 -10.63 4.15
CA LEU A 81 1.40 -9.28 3.76
C LEU A 81 0.47 -9.34 2.56
N SER A 82 -0.68 -8.70 2.66
CA SER A 82 -1.56 -8.40 1.51
C SER A 82 -1.44 -6.93 1.15
N VAL A 83 -1.39 -6.63 -0.13
CA VAL A 83 -1.35 -5.27 -0.67
C VAL A 83 -2.50 -5.12 -1.66
N TYR A 84 -3.29 -4.05 -1.53
CA TYR A 84 -4.41 -3.74 -2.42
C TYR A 84 -4.31 -2.30 -2.87
N ALA A 85 -4.66 -2.02 -4.13
CA ALA A 85 -4.80 -0.67 -4.64
C ALA A 85 -6.27 -0.34 -4.89
N HIS A 86 -6.71 0.78 -4.34
CA HIS A 86 -8.06 1.31 -4.47
C HIS A 86 -7.99 2.68 -5.16
N ALA A 87 -9.00 3.03 -5.96
CA ALA A 87 -9.05 4.32 -6.65
C ALA A 87 -9.17 5.50 -5.67
N SER A 88 -9.74 5.28 -4.47
CA SER A 88 -9.95 6.30 -3.43
C SER A 88 -10.27 5.63 -2.09
N LEU A 89 -10.38 6.42 -1.02
CA LEU A 89 -10.90 5.93 0.28
C LEU A 89 -12.35 5.43 0.17
N SER A 90 -13.19 6.10 -0.60
CA SER A 90 -14.56 5.61 -0.83
C SER A 90 -14.56 4.26 -1.55
N ALA A 91 -13.68 4.07 -2.54
CA ALA A 91 -13.54 2.79 -3.23
C ALA A 91 -13.02 1.69 -2.29
N TYR A 92 -12.14 2.02 -1.33
CA TYR A 92 -11.73 1.11 -0.26
C TYR A 92 -12.93 0.68 0.58
N GLU A 93 -13.74 1.64 1.08
CA GLU A 93 -14.92 1.34 1.90
C GLU A 93 -15.96 0.50 1.13
N GLU A 94 -16.23 0.86 -0.13
CA GLU A 94 -17.14 0.11 -1.01
C GLU A 94 -16.66 -1.33 -1.26
N ALA A 95 -15.36 -1.53 -1.51
CA ALA A 95 -14.79 -2.85 -1.72
C ALA A 95 -14.95 -3.72 -0.46
N HIS A 96 -14.64 -3.17 0.72
CA HIS A 96 -14.82 -3.88 1.98
C HIS A 96 -16.30 -4.20 2.30
N ALA A 97 -17.22 -3.28 2.00
CA ALA A 97 -18.66 -3.53 2.14
C ALA A 97 -19.13 -4.67 1.22
N LYS A 98 -18.68 -4.68 -0.05
CA LYS A 98 -18.99 -5.78 -1.00
C LYS A 98 -18.42 -7.11 -0.55
N VAL A 99 -17.16 -7.13 -0.09
CA VAL A 99 -16.53 -8.34 0.46
C VAL A 99 -17.30 -8.85 1.68
N GLY A 100 -17.70 -7.97 2.60
CA GLY A 100 -18.48 -8.34 3.78
C GLY A 100 -19.89 -8.88 3.45
N ALA A 101 -20.47 -8.49 2.33
CA ALA A 101 -21.76 -8.97 1.83
C ALA A 101 -21.67 -10.20 0.91
N ASP A 102 -20.45 -10.61 0.52
CA ASP A 102 -20.23 -11.77 -0.35
C ASP A 102 -20.48 -13.08 0.41
N ALA A 103 -21.55 -13.78 0.06
CA ALA A 103 -21.99 -14.98 0.76
C ALA A 103 -20.95 -16.12 0.73
N GLU A 104 -20.19 -16.24 -0.36
CA GLU A 104 -19.13 -17.25 -0.46
C GLU A 104 -17.95 -16.89 0.44
N PHE A 105 -17.55 -15.61 0.45
CA PHE A 105 -16.51 -15.14 1.38
C PHE A 105 -16.92 -15.38 2.82
N VAL A 106 -18.15 -14.99 3.22
CA VAL A 106 -18.65 -15.17 4.59
C VAL A 106 -18.64 -16.64 4.99
N LYS A 107 -19.06 -17.56 4.10
CA LYS A 107 -19.01 -19.01 4.33
C LYS A 107 -17.58 -19.49 4.56
N LEU A 108 -16.64 -19.12 3.70
CA LEU A 108 -15.24 -19.56 3.80
C LEU A 108 -14.53 -18.93 5.01
N GLN A 109 -14.82 -17.67 5.31
CA GLN A 109 -14.32 -16.98 6.50
C GLN A 109 -14.82 -17.64 7.78
N THR A 110 -16.11 -17.98 7.85
CA THR A 110 -16.69 -18.69 9.01
C THR A 110 -16.01 -20.04 9.19
N ALA A 111 -15.84 -20.82 8.12
CA ALA A 111 -15.15 -22.10 8.17
C ALA A 111 -13.69 -21.95 8.63
N PHE A 112 -12.98 -20.91 8.18
CA PHE A 112 -11.62 -20.62 8.60
C PHE A 112 -11.53 -20.31 10.09
N PHE A 113 -12.37 -19.43 10.62
CA PHE A 113 -12.34 -19.04 12.03
C PHE A 113 -12.93 -20.10 12.99
N SER A 114 -13.70 -21.06 12.48
CA SER A 114 -14.21 -22.19 13.28
C SER A 114 -13.19 -23.33 13.46
N GLN A 115 -12.02 -23.25 12.83
CA GLN A 115 -10.98 -24.27 13.01
C GLN A 115 -10.37 -24.18 14.41
N PRO A 116 -9.97 -25.32 15.02
CA PRO A 116 -9.26 -25.30 16.29
C PRO A 116 -7.93 -24.55 16.24
N GLY A 117 -7.53 -23.93 17.35
CA GLY A 117 -6.29 -23.15 17.47
C GLY A 117 -6.41 -21.75 16.87
N LEU A 118 -5.28 -21.01 16.91
CA LEU A 118 -5.22 -19.65 16.38
C LEU A 118 -4.82 -19.68 14.91
N ASN A 119 -5.57 -18.98 14.07
CA ASN A 119 -5.28 -18.89 12.64
C ASN A 119 -4.12 -17.92 12.35
N PHE A 120 -4.04 -16.82 13.11
CA PHE A 120 -2.94 -15.85 13.15
C PHE A 120 -2.98 -15.16 14.52
N MET A 121 -1.93 -14.43 14.89
CA MET A 121 -1.88 -13.72 16.18
C MET A 121 -2.74 -12.45 16.17
N ARG A 122 -2.57 -11.63 15.14
CA ARG A 122 -3.29 -10.39 14.86
C ARG A 122 -3.04 -10.00 13.42
N TYR A 123 -3.78 -9.03 12.90
CA TYR A 123 -3.39 -8.30 11.71
C TYR A 123 -3.34 -6.80 11.99
N GLU A 124 -2.51 -6.12 11.24
CA GLU A 124 -2.38 -4.66 11.25
C GLU A 124 -2.67 -4.16 9.83
N THR A 125 -3.41 -3.05 9.72
CA THR A 125 -3.72 -2.44 8.43
C THR A 125 -3.17 -1.02 8.40
N SER A 126 -2.46 -0.69 7.31
CA SER A 126 -2.03 0.66 7.01
C SER A 126 -2.67 1.11 5.71
N ILE A 127 -3.10 2.37 5.67
CA ILE A 127 -3.64 3.04 4.48
C ILE A 127 -2.66 4.11 4.05
N LEU A 128 -2.22 4.02 2.81
CA LEU A 128 -1.28 4.96 2.21
C LEU A 128 -1.98 5.72 1.08
N ARG A 129 -1.57 6.98 0.87
CA ARG A 129 -1.96 7.76 -0.30
C ARG A 129 -0.80 7.80 -1.28
N ALA A 130 -1.04 7.42 -2.54
CA ALA A 130 -0.01 7.44 -3.58
C ALA A 130 0.64 8.82 -3.74
N PHE A 131 1.91 8.84 -4.15
CA PHE A 131 2.63 10.08 -4.45
C PHE A 131 2.16 10.71 -5.77
N ASP A 132 2.32 12.03 -5.89
CA ASP A 132 1.99 12.74 -7.14
C ASP A 132 2.91 12.32 -8.29
N GLY A 133 4.16 11.97 -8.01
CA GLY A 133 5.13 11.47 -9.00
C GLY A 133 4.87 10.03 -9.46
N MET A 134 4.01 9.28 -8.75
CA MET A 134 3.58 7.93 -9.11
C MET A 134 2.19 7.67 -8.52
N THR A 135 1.16 8.09 -9.25
CA THR A 135 -0.23 8.12 -8.75
C THR A 135 -0.92 6.77 -8.72
N THR A 136 -0.35 5.77 -9.39
CA THR A 136 -0.91 4.42 -9.51
C THR A 136 0.16 3.36 -9.29
N MET A 137 -0.26 2.18 -8.84
CA MET A 137 0.61 1.00 -8.72
C MET A 137 1.05 0.52 -10.11
N GLU A 138 2.34 0.21 -10.27
CA GLU A 138 2.91 -0.34 -11.49
C GLU A 138 3.22 -1.82 -11.31
N ILE A 139 2.34 -2.68 -11.83
CA ILE A 139 2.48 -4.13 -11.72
C ILE A 139 3.55 -4.59 -12.72
N PRO A 140 4.57 -5.36 -12.26
CA PRO A 140 5.55 -5.93 -13.16
C PRO A 140 4.90 -6.96 -14.12
N GLU A 141 5.41 -7.01 -15.35
CA GLU A 141 5.03 -8.07 -16.29
C GLU A 141 5.32 -9.46 -15.70
N PRO A 142 4.50 -10.46 -15.98
CA PRO A 142 4.73 -11.82 -15.50
C PRO A 142 6.13 -12.32 -15.85
N GLY A 143 6.89 -12.75 -14.85
CA GLY A 143 8.24 -13.29 -15.01
C GLY A 143 8.26 -14.81 -15.02
N LYS A 144 9.39 -15.40 -15.45
CA LYS A 144 9.60 -16.86 -15.44
C LYS A 144 9.88 -17.41 -14.04
N ALA A 145 10.43 -16.61 -13.16
CA ALA A 145 10.76 -16.96 -11.77
C ALA A 145 10.11 -15.96 -10.80
N PRO A 146 9.84 -16.36 -9.56
CA PRO A 146 9.36 -15.44 -8.54
C PRO A 146 10.42 -14.38 -8.26
N ARG A 147 9.98 -13.12 -8.23
CA ARG A 147 10.80 -11.96 -7.89
C ARG A 147 10.99 -11.83 -6.38
N VAL A 148 11.90 -10.95 -6.00
CA VAL A 148 12.08 -10.49 -4.63
C VAL A 148 11.51 -9.08 -4.53
N PHE A 149 10.74 -8.82 -3.47
CA PHE A 149 10.15 -7.52 -3.19
C PHE A 149 10.78 -6.91 -1.94
N GLU A 150 11.01 -5.61 -1.96
CA GLU A 150 11.53 -4.86 -0.82
C GLU A 150 10.52 -3.78 -0.42
N LEU A 151 9.97 -3.90 0.78
CA LEU A 151 9.12 -2.88 1.40
C LEU A 151 9.99 -2.00 2.29
N ARG A 152 9.99 -0.69 2.03
CA ARG A 152 10.76 0.28 2.79
C ARG A 152 9.84 1.33 3.39
N THR A 153 10.03 1.59 4.68
CA THR A 153 9.32 2.65 5.39
C THR A 153 10.32 3.67 5.91
N TYR A 154 10.11 4.93 5.59
CA TYR A 154 10.90 6.06 6.06
C TYR A 154 10.04 6.89 7.00
N GLU A 155 10.46 6.95 8.25
CA GLU A 155 9.84 7.79 9.28
C GLU A 155 10.50 9.17 9.26
N SER A 156 9.72 10.20 9.50
CA SER A 156 10.19 11.58 9.59
C SER A 156 9.84 12.17 10.98
N ASN A 157 10.63 13.15 11.44
CA ASN A 157 10.42 13.76 12.74
C ASN A 157 9.08 14.52 12.85
N ASN A 158 8.58 15.04 11.73
CA ASN A 158 7.33 15.79 11.64
C ASN A 158 6.81 15.86 10.19
N ASN A 159 5.61 16.40 10.01
CA ASN A 159 4.97 16.49 8.70
C ASN A 159 5.71 17.42 7.72
N MET A 160 6.47 18.42 8.19
CA MET A 160 7.23 19.30 7.30
C MET A 160 8.43 18.57 6.71
N THR A 161 9.15 17.80 7.52
CA THR A 161 10.27 16.95 7.04
C THR A 161 9.78 15.82 6.15
N LEU A 162 8.64 15.20 6.47
CA LEU A 162 8.00 14.22 5.58
C LEU A 162 7.65 14.83 4.21
N LYS A 163 7.05 16.04 4.19
CA LYS A 163 6.72 16.74 2.94
C LYS A 163 7.96 17.01 2.09
N LYS A 164 9.08 17.39 2.71
CA LYS A 164 10.37 17.56 1.99
C LYS A 164 10.85 16.26 1.38
N LYS A 165 10.80 15.13 2.14
CA LYS A 165 11.23 13.83 1.61
C LYS A 165 10.33 13.35 0.46
N VAL A 166 9.02 13.52 0.57
CA VAL A 166 8.07 13.23 -0.52
C VAL A 166 8.34 14.10 -1.75
N GLY A 167 8.61 15.40 -1.54
CA GLY A 167 9.01 16.32 -2.63
C GLY A 167 10.29 15.83 -3.35
N MET A 168 11.31 15.43 -2.59
CA MET A 168 12.55 14.88 -3.15
C MET A 168 12.30 13.64 -4.03
N PHE A 169 11.40 12.73 -3.62
CA PHE A 169 10.98 11.60 -4.45
C PHE A 169 10.29 12.06 -5.73
N ASN A 170 9.31 12.94 -5.63
CA ASN A 170 8.53 13.43 -6.77
C ASN A 170 9.37 14.22 -7.78
N ASP A 171 10.31 15.04 -7.28
CA ASP A 171 11.10 15.97 -8.09
C ASP A 171 12.31 15.31 -8.77
N GLY A 172 12.70 14.06 -8.36
CA GLY A 172 13.87 13.42 -8.98
C GLY A 172 14.15 11.99 -8.56
N GLU A 173 14.00 11.62 -7.30
CA GLU A 173 14.45 10.31 -6.80
C GLU A 173 13.76 9.13 -7.50
N ILE A 174 12.44 9.22 -7.79
CA ILE A 174 11.71 8.20 -8.56
C ILE A 174 12.31 8.00 -9.97
N ALA A 175 12.65 9.09 -10.65
CA ALA A 175 13.28 9.01 -11.97
C ALA A 175 14.68 8.37 -11.91
N ILE A 176 15.45 8.66 -10.86
CA ILE A 176 16.76 8.04 -10.64
C ILE A 176 16.62 6.56 -10.31
N PHE A 177 15.62 6.16 -9.51
CA PHE A 177 15.31 4.75 -9.26
C PHE A 177 15.15 3.98 -10.57
N ARG A 178 14.31 4.47 -11.48
CA ARG A 178 14.07 3.83 -12.79
C ARG A 178 15.34 3.72 -13.63
N LYS A 179 16.17 4.78 -13.66
CA LYS A 179 17.46 4.79 -14.40
C LYS A 179 18.44 3.75 -13.86
N THR A 180 18.35 3.41 -12.58
CA THR A 180 19.31 2.53 -11.89
C THR A 180 18.79 1.11 -11.68
N GLY A 181 17.63 0.79 -12.25
CA GLY A 181 17.00 -0.54 -12.15
C GLY A 181 16.31 -0.81 -10.82
N LEU A 182 16.12 0.22 -9.99
CA LEU A 182 15.24 0.13 -8.82
C LEU A 182 13.79 0.25 -9.31
N ASN A 183 13.12 -0.89 -9.49
CA ASN A 183 11.81 -0.95 -10.12
C ASN A 183 10.69 -0.73 -9.08
N PRO A 184 9.97 0.41 -9.10
CA PRO A 184 8.92 0.66 -8.12
C PRO A 184 7.65 -0.13 -8.43
N LEU A 185 7.00 -0.64 -7.38
CA LEU A 185 5.63 -1.12 -7.42
C LEU A 185 4.66 0.00 -7.02
N PHE A 186 4.98 0.74 -5.95
CA PHE A 186 4.24 1.91 -5.48
C PHE A 186 5.08 2.78 -4.52
N PHE A 187 4.65 4.04 -4.37
CA PHE A 187 5.08 4.96 -3.31
C PHE A 187 3.84 5.55 -2.64
N GLY A 188 3.83 5.64 -1.31
CA GLY A 188 2.69 6.23 -0.59
C GLY A 188 3.08 6.88 0.73
N THR A 189 2.36 7.95 1.09
CA THR A 189 2.42 8.58 2.40
C THR A 189 1.41 7.90 3.32
N THR A 190 1.81 7.53 4.53
CA THR A 190 0.92 6.90 5.51
C THR A 190 -0.16 7.88 5.95
N ALA A 191 -1.40 7.58 5.62
CA ALA A 191 -2.58 8.33 6.04
C ALA A 191 -3.17 7.77 7.33
N ILE A 192 -3.20 6.42 7.46
CA ILE A 192 -3.67 5.70 8.64
C ILE A 192 -2.72 4.52 8.86
N GLY A 193 -2.23 4.35 10.09
CA GLY A 193 -1.31 3.26 10.45
C GLY A 193 -0.31 3.67 11.51
N GLY A 194 0.66 2.80 11.77
CA GLY A 194 1.77 3.06 12.68
C GLY A 194 2.89 3.90 12.07
N ASN A 195 3.88 4.22 12.91
CA ASN A 195 5.15 4.86 12.50
C ASN A 195 5.00 6.21 11.78
N GLN A 196 3.97 6.99 12.11
CA GLN A 196 3.71 8.28 11.50
C GLN A 196 4.46 9.42 12.22
N PRO A 197 4.85 10.50 11.48
CA PRO A 197 4.65 10.68 10.05
C PRO A 197 5.66 9.87 9.22
N SER A 198 5.18 9.18 8.19
CA SER A 198 6.02 8.29 7.39
C SER A 198 5.55 8.16 5.93
N LEU A 199 6.46 7.69 5.10
CA LEU A 199 6.19 7.20 3.76
C LEU A 199 6.60 5.73 3.66
N THR A 200 5.93 4.99 2.78
CA THR A 200 6.25 3.59 2.50
C THR A 200 6.23 3.36 0.99
N TYR A 201 7.19 2.61 0.49
CA TYR A 201 7.24 2.21 -0.90
C TYR A 201 7.68 0.77 -1.05
N MET A 202 7.33 0.16 -2.18
CA MET A 202 7.75 -1.19 -2.51
C MET A 202 8.47 -1.21 -3.86
N LEU A 203 9.61 -1.90 -3.87
CA LEU A 203 10.41 -2.16 -5.07
C LEU A 203 10.39 -3.65 -5.36
N TRP A 204 10.68 -4.02 -6.63
CA TRP A 204 10.86 -5.41 -7.01
C TRP A 204 12.15 -5.63 -7.81
N TYR A 205 12.68 -6.84 -7.74
CA TYR A 205 13.92 -7.27 -8.37
C TYR A 205 13.79 -8.71 -8.82
N ASP A 206 14.56 -9.12 -9.80
CA ASP A 206 14.60 -10.52 -10.23
C ASP A 206 15.16 -11.42 -9.12
N ASP A 207 16.17 -10.94 -8.37
CA ASP A 207 16.78 -11.63 -7.25
C ASP A 207 17.51 -10.67 -6.28
N LEU A 208 18.07 -11.19 -5.18
CA LEU A 208 18.82 -10.41 -4.20
C LEU A 208 20.14 -9.86 -4.76
N ALA A 209 20.80 -10.56 -5.69
CA ALA A 209 22.04 -10.07 -6.31
C ALA A 209 21.76 -8.86 -7.20
N THR A 210 20.67 -8.90 -7.96
CA THR A 210 20.18 -7.76 -8.76
C THR A 210 19.82 -6.58 -7.86
N ARG A 211 19.13 -6.83 -6.73
CA ARG A 211 18.83 -5.79 -5.73
C ARG A 211 20.11 -5.09 -5.27
N GLU A 212 21.10 -5.85 -4.83
CA GLU A 212 22.37 -5.33 -4.31
C GLU A 212 23.12 -4.49 -5.36
N LYS A 213 23.18 -5.00 -6.58
CA LYS A 213 23.77 -4.30 -7.71
C LYS A 213 23.08 -2.96 -7.98
N ASN A 214 21.75 -2.96 -8.03
CA ASN A 214 20.96 -1.78 -8.38
C ASN A 214 21.02 -0.69 -7.30
N TRP A 215 20.99 -1.07 -6.00
CA TRP A 215 21.21 -0.13 -4.91
C TRP A 215 22.62 0.50 -4.94
N ARG A 216 23.64 -0.28 -5.27
CA ARG A 216 25.03 0.23 -5.44
C ARG A 216 25.10 1.21 -6.63
N THR A 217 24.45 0.89 -7.74
CA THR A 217 24.36 1.77 -8.91
C THR A 217 23.64 3.08 -8.56
N PHE A 218 22.53 3.01 -7.82
CA PHE A 218 21.82 4.18 -7.34
C PHE A 218 22.68 5.05 -6.41
N GLY A 219 23.34 4.45 -5.43
CA GLY A 219 24.19 5.16 -4.47
C GLY A 219 25.34 5.94 -5.12
N GLY A 220 25.87 5.44 -6.24
CA GLY A 220 26.93 6.08 -7.04
C GLY A 220 26.43 7.03 -8.15
N HIS A 221 25.12 7.10 -8.40
CA HIS A 221 24.58 7.86 -9.54
C HIS A 221 24.79 9.37 -9.38
N PRO A 222 25.30 10.09 -10.40
CA PRO A 222 25.58 11.53 -10.32
C PRO A 222 24.32 12.36 -9.95
N ASP A 223 23.17 12.06 -10.56
CA ASP A 223 21.90 12.76 -10.26
C ASP A 223 21.51 12.57 -8.80
N TRP A 224 21.70 11.37 -8.22
CA TRP A 224 21.46 11.12 -6.81
C TRP A 224 22.39 11.92 -5.92
N ASN A 225 23.70 11.93 -6.25
CA ASN A 225 24.69 12.69 -5.49
C ASN A 225 24.39 14.20 -5.50
N LYS A 226 23.89 14.73 -6.61
CA LYS A 226 23.42 16.12 -6.72
C LYS A 226 22.16 16.36 -5.89
N LEU A 227 21.17 15.47 -5.99
CA LEU A 227 19.88 15.61 -5.29
C LEU A 227 20.07 15.59 -3.77
N LYS A 228 20.77 14.59 -3.23
CA LYS A 228 21.01 14.46 -1.78
C LYS A 228 21.89 15.56 -1.17
N ALA A 229 22.67 16.29 -2.01
CA ALA A 229 23.49 17.42 -1.56
C ALA A 229 22.69 18.73 -1.49
N THR A 230 21.42 18.74 -1.86
CA THR A 230 20.55 19.92 -1.72
C THR A 230 20.39 20.27 -0.24
N PRO A 231 20.65 21.52 0.18
CA PRO A 231 20.52 21.92 1.57
C PRO A 231 19.12 21.69 2.12
N GLY A 232 19.01 21.13 3.33
CA GLY A 232 17.76 20.93 4.06
C GLY A 232 16.94 19.71 3.62
N VAL A 233 17.53 18.79 2.80
CA VAL A 233 16.88 17.54 2.36
C VAL A 233 17.76 16.29 2.55
N SER A 234 18.90 16.40 3.23
CA SER A 234 19.68 15.21 3.57
C SER A 234 18.89 14.26 4.46
N ASP A 235 19.12 12.95 4.35
CA ASP A 235 18.42 11.96 5.20
C ASP A 235 18.63 12.24 6.68
N ALA A 236 19.81 12.73 7.09
CA ALA A 236 20.09 13.13 8.47
C ALA A 236 19.19 14.27 8.99
N GLU A 237 18.67 15.12 8.09
CA GLU A 237 17.82 16.26 8.45
C GLU A 237 16.32 15.90 8.41
N ILE A 238 15.90 14.98 7.52
CA ILE A 238 14.48 14.78 7.22
C ILE A 238 13.96 13.35 7.42
N VAL A 239 14.84 12.38 7.71
CA VAL A 239 14.48 10.98 7.97
C VAL A 239 14.96 10.59 9.36
N SER A 240 14.06 10.15 10.22
CA SER A 240 14.38 9.74 11.59
C SER A 240 14.70 8.25 11.72
N ASN A 241 14.10 7.42 10.84
CA ASN A 241 14.31 5.97 10.82
C ASN A 241 14.02 5.39 9.43
N ILE A 242 14.71 4.30 9.08
CA ILE A 242 14.47 3.53 7.85
C ILE A 242 14.31 2.07 8.21
N SER A 243 13.17 1.49 7.86
CA SER A 243 12.90 0.07 7.98
C SER A 243 12.88 -0.60 6.61
N ASN A 244 13.50 -1.77 6.51
CA ASN A 244 13.55 -2.58 5.29
C ASN A 244 13.02 -3.98 5.57
N ILE A 245 12.17 -4.47 4.68
CA ILE A 245 11.60 -5.82 4.74
C ILE A 245 11.75 -6.46 3.36
N ILE A 246 12.32 -7.67 3.31
CA ILE A 246 12.40 -8.48 2.09
C ILE A 246 11.28 -9.51 2.10
N LEU A 247 10.55 -9.57 0.99
CA LEU A 247 9.36 -10.36 0.81
C LEU A 247 9.48 -11.27 -0.40
N LEU A 248 8.84 -12.44 -0.33
CA LEU A 248 8.63 -13.33 -1.46
C LEU A 248 7.14 -13.36 -1.81
N PRO A 249 6.77 -13.29 -3.08
CA PRO A 249 5.37 -13.44 -3.50
C PRO A 249 4.89 -14.85 -3.21
N LEU A 250 3.64 -14.99 -2.75
CA LEU A 250 2.99 -16.28 -2.63
C LEU A 250 2.67 -16.86 -4.01
N GLY A 251 2.67 -18.19 -4.14
CA GLY A 251 2.48 -18.84 -5.44
C GLY A 251 1.20 -18.46 -6.19
N PHE A 252 0.16 -18.08 -5.45
CA PHE A 252 -1.11 -17.62 -6.01
C PHE A 252 -1.21 -16.09 -6.19
N SER A 253 -0.18 -15.34 -5.75
CA SER A 253 -0.20 -13.86 -5.83
C SER A 253 -0.26 -13.38 -7.29
N PRO A 254 -1.20 -12.50 -7.67
CA PRO A 254 -1.20 -11.88 -9.00
C PRO A 254 0.03 -11.00 -9.26
N ILE A 255 0.55 -10.36 -8.21
CA ILE A 255 1.81 -9.60 -8.26
C ILE A 255 2.95 -10.53 -7.82
N ARG A 256 3.82 -10.91 -8.79
CA ARG A 256 4.94 -11.81 -8.55
C ARG A 256 6.05 -11.72 -9.60
#